data_0f86c4051e8da4f5eb330a8abc432d85
#
_entry.id   0f86c4051e8da4f5eb330a8abc432d85
#
_cell.length_a   1.000
_cell.length_b   1.000
_cell.length_c   1.000
_cell.angle_alpha   90.00
_cell.angle_beta   90.00
_cell.angle_gamma   90.00
#
_symmetry.space_group_name_H-M   'P 1'
#
loop_
_entity.id
_entity.type
_entity.pdbx_description
1 polymer ?
#
loop_
_entity_poly.entity_id
_entity_poly.type
_entity_poly.pdbx_seq_one_letter_code
_entity_poly.pdbx_strand_id
1 'polypeptide(L)'
;MIDPLALLKAVGGDALAAYLRSYHRHEITFDEPPPAEQVLIVANHGFGGVVDLNVLAMSAVVKATGWTRPTTVLVHQIAWTLGVGKVVEAFGGKLAGRRAADEAFAAGHNVLVFPGGDIDAGKSWPDRNTIRFGGRDGFARLALDNDVPILPVVTAGAGESVLVLSDGHRLAEALQLPQRLRLRALPVTLSVPWGLNVGVVGLLPYLPLPTKLTTAVLPAIHPSPADESGNVAACVEMAMQLRINTLVAQRIPLLG
;
A
#
# COMPACT_ATOMS: atom_id res chain seq x y z
N MET A 1 10.96 -5.58 -33.35
CA MET A 1 11.87 -6.05 -32.29
C MET A 1 11.09 -5.94 -30.99
N ILE A 2 10.83 -7.06 -30.27
CA ILE A 2 10.09 -7.05 -29.02
C ILE A 2 11.03 -6.46 -27.97
N ASP A 3 10.58 -5.45 -27.23
CA ASP A 3 11.32 -4.86 -26.11
C ASP A 3 11.47 -5.92 -25.01
N PRO A 4 12.69 -6.40 -24.68
CA PRO A 4 12.92 -7.42 -23.68
C PRO A 4 12.38 -7.02 -22.28
N LEU A 5 12.41 -5.72 -21.95
CA LEU A 5 11.90 -5.20 -20.68
C LEU A 5 10.37 -5.23 -20.65
N ALA A 6 9.71 -4.91 -21.75
CA ALA A 6 8.26 -5.01 -21.87
C ALA A 6 7.78 -6.47 -21.76
N LEU A 7 8.52 -7.41 -22.38
CA LEU A 7 8.25 -8.85 -22.27
C LEU A 7 8.43 -9.33 -20.82
N LEU A 8 9.52 -8.94 -20.16
CA LEU A 8 9.78 -9.28 -18.76
C LEU A 8 8.69 -8.75 -17.82
N LYS A 9 8.24 -7.51 -18.04
CA LYS A 9 7.13 -6.91 -17.28
C LYS A 9 5.81 -7.66 -17.51
N ALA A 10 5.51 -8.03 -18.74
CA ALA A 10 4.28 -8.77 -19.07
C ALA A 10 4.28 -10.16 -18.43
N VAL A 11 5.35 -10.94 -18.63
CA VAL A 11 5.50 -12.29 -18.03
C VAL A 11 5.53 -12.21 -16.51
N GLY A 12 6.25 -11.25 -15.94
CA GLY A 12 6.29 -11.03 -14.50
C GLY A 12 4.92 -10.63 -13.93
N GLY A 13 4.15 -9.81 -14.67
CA GLY A 13 2.81 -9.42 -14.29
C GLY A 13 1.81 -10.58 -14.28
N ASP A 14 1.90 -11.49 -15.25
CA ASP A 14 1.03 -12.67 -15.29
C ASP A 14 1.40 -13.69 -14.22
N ALA A 15 2.69 -13.90 -13.98
CA ALA A 15 3.18 -14.76 -12.89
C ALA A 15 2.75 -14.20 -11.51
N LEU A 16 2.85 -12.89 -11.30
CA LEU A 16 2.37 -12.24 -10.08
C LEU A 16 0.86 -12.39 -9.91
N ALA A 17 0.09 -12.17 -10.98
CA ALA A 17 -1.35 -12.36 -10.93
C ALA A 17 -1.74 -13.82 -10.63
N ALA A 18 -1.01 -14.79 -11.19
CA ALA A 18 -1.20 -16.22 -10.90
C ALA A 18 -0.85 -16.53 -9.43
N TYR A 19 0.26 -16.00 -8.91
CA TYR A 19 0.65 -16.13 -7.51
C TYR A 19 -0.43 -15.58 -6.57
N LEU A 20 -0.91 -14.35 -6.80
CA LEU A 20 -1.96 -13.76 -5.99
C LEU A 20 -3.26 -14.57 -6.02
N ARG A 21 -3.68 -15.04 -7.20
CA ARG A 21 -4.91 -15.85 -7.34
C ARG A 21 -4.78 -17.24 -6.73
N SER A 22 -3.65 -17.92 -6.94
CA SER A 22 -3.51 -19.33 -6.55
C SER A 22 -3.08 -19.49 -5.10
N TYR A 23 -2.05 -18.72 -4.67
CA TYR A 23 -1.49 -18.83 -3.33
C TYR A 23 -2.27 -18.01 -2.30
N HIS A 24 -2.66 -16.79 -2.67
CA HIS A 24 -3.39 -15.87 -1.79
C HIS A 24 -4.90 -15.82 -2.07
N ARG A 25 -5.42 -16.58 -3.02
CA ARG A 25 -6.87 -16.61 -3.37
C ARG A 25 -7.44 -15.20 -3.45
N HIS A 26 -6.68 -14.28 -4.08
CA HIS A 26 -6.98 -12.86 -4.14
C HIS A 26 -8.30 -12.60 -4.89
N GLU A 27 -9.21 -11.91 -4.24
CA GLU A 27 -10.49 -11.44 -4.76
C GLU A 27 -10.52 -9.91 -4.75
N ILE A 28 -11.09 -9.33 -5.81
CA ILE A 28 -11.23 -7.88 -5.96
C ILE A 28 -12.70 -7.57 -6.17
N THR A 29 -13.22 -6.61 -5.41
CA THR A 29 -14.57 -6.08 -5.56
C THR A 29 -14.50 -4.58 -5.81
N PHE A 30 -15.42 -4.08 -6.60
CA PHE A 30 -15.63 -2.66 -6.85
C PHE A 30 -16.98 -2.29 -6.27
N ASP A 31 -17.01 -1.36 -5.31
CA ASP A 31 -18.26 -0.87 -4.72
C ASP A 31 -19.00 0.02 -5.73
N GLU A 32 -18.25 0.69 -6.63
CA GLU A 32 -18.73 1.42 -7.79
C GLU A 32 -17.76 1.25 -8.96
N PRO A 33 -18.17 1.48 -10.21
CA PRO A 33 -17.26 1.50 -11.35
C PRO A 33 -16.12 2.50 -11.12
N PRO A 34 -14.86 2.12 -11.39
CA PRO A 34 -13.73 3.03 -11.20
C PRO A 34 -13.85 4.24 -12.13
N PRO A 35 -13.51 5.46 -11.65
CA PRO A 35 -13.61 6.68 -12.46
C PRO A 35 -12.74 6.59 -13.72
N ALA A 36 -13.22 7.16 -14.83
CA ALA A 36 -12.45 7.28 -16.06
C ALA A 36 -11.42 8.44 -15.99
N GLU A 37 -11.65 9.40 -15.09
CA GLU A 37 -10.78 10.53 -14.86
C GLU A 37 -9.51 10.17 -14.09
N GLN A 38 -8.58 11.09 -14.00
CA GLN A 38 -7.36 10.95 -13.24
C GLN A 38 -7.65 10.91 -11.73
N VAL A 39 -7.02 10.00 -11.00
CA VAL A 39 -7.29 9.80 -9.57
C VAL A 39 -6.01 9.73 -8.74
N LEU A 40 -6.14 10.13 -7.47
CA LEU A 40 -5.21 9.75 -6.40
C LEU A 40 -5.72 8.49 -5.72
N ILE A 41 -5.03 7.38 -5.92
CA ILE A 41 -5.36 6.10 -5.27
C ILE A 41 -4.72 6.08 -3.88
N VAL A 42 -5.53 5.83 -2.85
CA VAL A 42 -5.09 5.73 -1.46
C VAL A 42 -5.31 4.31 -0.96
N ALA A 43 -4.23 3.63 -0.61
CA ALA A 43 -4.27 2.24 -0.15
C ALA A 43 -3.67 2.06 1.25
N ASN A 44 -4.09 0.99 1.94
CA ASN A 44 -3.51 0.60 3.23
C ASN A 44 -2.33 -0.37 3.04
N HIS A 45 -1.42 -0.40 4.01
CA HIS A 45 -0.41 -1.44 4.10
C HIS A 45 -0.94 -2.70 4.83
N GLY A 46 -0.41 -3.85 4.43
CA GLY A 46 -0.41 -5.07 5.24
C GLY A 46 0.82 -5.11 6.16
N PHE A 47 1.73 -6.08 5.92
CA PHE A 47 3.09 -6.00 6.46
C PHE A 47 4.01 -5.38 5.40
N GLY A 48 4.56 -4.22 5.70
CA GLY A 48 5.41 -3.47 4.77
C GLY A 48 6.86 -3.94 4.86
N GLY A 49 7.23 -4.78 3.92
CA GLY A 49 8.61 -5.23 3.75
C GLY A 49 9.01 -5.23 2.28
N VAL A 50 10.09 -5.94 1.94
CA VAL A 50 10.51 -6.18 0.55
C VAL A 50 9.39 -6.85 -0.26
N VAL A 51 8.57 -7.66 0.41
CA VAL A 51 7.36 -8.27 -0.16
C VAL A 51 6.14 -7.69 0.57
N ASP A 52 5.62 -6.58 0.09
CA ASP A 52 4.35 -6.02 0.57
C ASP A 52 3.21 -6.53 -0.30
N LEU A 53 2.37 -7.41 0.27
CA LEU A 53 1.24 -8.00 -0.45
C LEU A 53 0.20 -6.97 -0.87
N ASN A 54 0.02 -5.85 -0.14
CA ASN A 54 -0.90 -4.81 -0.55
C ASN A 54 -0.39 -4.06 -1.79
N VAL A 55 0.93 -3.79 -1.85
CA VAL A 55 1.54 -3.21 -3.05
C VAL A 55 1.39 -4.16 -4.24
N LEU A 56 1.61 -5.46 -4.03
CA LEU A 56 1.42 -6.46 -5.07
C LEU A 56 -0.06 -6.57 -5.49
N ALA A 57 -0.99 -6.56 -4.53
CA ALA A 57 -2.43 -6.59 -4.80
C ALA A 57 -2.87 -5.38 -5.64
N MET A 58 -2.30 -4.18 -5.41
CA MET A 58 -2.61 -2.99 -6.19
C MET A 58 -2.29 -3.14 -7.67
N SER A 59 -1.26 -3.92 -8.05
CA SER A 59 -0.99 -4.21 -9.47
C SER A 59 -2.14 -4.97 -10.13
N ALA A 60 -2.75 -5.90 -9.40
CA ALA A 60 -3.94 -6.63 -9.86
C ALA A 60 -5.18 -5.73 -9.91
N VAL A 61 -5.35 -4.83 -8.95
CA VAL A 61 -6.44 -3.83 -8.94
C VAL A 61 -6.32 -2.92 -10.16
N VAL A 62 -5.16 -2.31 -10.41
CA VAL A 62 -4.95 -1.43 -11.58
C VAL A 62 -5.22 -2.18 -12.89
N LYS A 63 -4.83 -3.45 -12.99
CA LYS A 63 -5.17 -4.27 -14.16
C LYS A 63 -6.69 -4.51 -14.27
N ALA A 64 -7.37 -4.73 -13.16
CA ALA A 64 -8.81 -5.00 -13.12
C ALA A 64 -9.67 -3.77 -13.44
N THR A 65 -9.18 -2.53 -13.22
CA THR A 65 -9.90 -1.31 -13.62
C THR A 65 -10.01 -1.14 -15.14
N GLY A 66 -9.13 -1.78 -15.91
CA GLY A 66 -9.06 -1.58 -17.35
C GLY A 66 -8.53 -0.21 -17.79
N TRP A 67 -7.96 0.57 -16.88
CA TRP A 67 -7.41 1.87 -17.23
C TRP A 67 -6.23 1.75 -18.21
N THR A 68 -6.25 2.60 -19.24
CA THR A 68 -5.11 2.78 -20.15
C THR A 68 -4.10 3.79 -19.61
N ARG A 69 -4.52 4.62 -18.65
CA ARG A 69 -3.68 5.64 -18.01
C ARG A 69 -2.65 4.97 -17.10
N PRO A 70 -1.35 5.34 -17.20
CA PRO A 70 -0.33 4.83 -16.32
C PRO A 70 -0.58 5.21 -14.86
N THR A 71 -0.08 4.39 -13.93
CA THR A 71 -0.12 4.67 -12.50
C THR A 71 1.31 4.81 -11.97
N THR A 72 1.61 5.94 -11.35
CA THR A 72 2.87 6.20 -10.64
C THR A 72 2.70 5.86 -9.17
N VAL A 73 3.56 4.99 -8.63
CA VAL A 73 3.54 4.62 -7.20
C VAL A 73 4.54 5.49 -6.45
N LEU A 74 4.09 6.18 -5.40
CA LEU A 74 4.98 6.94 -4.52
C LEU A 74 5.51 6.04 -3.41
N VAL A 75 6.84 5.83 -3.38
CA VAL A 75 7.52 4.88 -2.51
C VAL A 75 8.42 5.60 -1.51
N HIS A 76 8.44 5.14 -0.27
CA HIS A 76 9.25 5.72 0.81
C HIS A 76 10.75 5.65 0.48
N GLN A 77 11.51 6.67 0.91
CA GLN A 77 12.96 6.83 0.70
C GLN A 77 13.79 5.59 1.09
N ILE A 78 13.29 4.75 2.00
CA ILE A 78 14.01 3.55 2.46
C ILE A 78 14.37 2.60 1.30
N ALA A 79 13.57 2.53 0.24
CA ALA A 79 13.87 1.73 -0.93
C ALA A 79 15.19 2.15 -1.62
N TRP A 80 15.46 3.46 -1.66
CA TRP A 80 16.72 3.98 -2.19
C TRP A 80 17.88 3.80 -1.22
N THR A 81 17.63 3.97 0.08
CA THR A 81 18.63 3.71 1.13
C THR A 81 19.09 2.25 1.12
N LEU A 82 18.19 1.31 0.80
CA LEU A 82 18.49 -0.12 0.68
C LEU A 82 19.02 -0.54 -0.70
N GLY A 83 19.19 0.41 -1.63
CA GLY A 83 19.74 0.15 -2.97
C GLY A 83 18.77 -0.48 -3.96
N VAL A 84 17.47 -0.66 -3.61
CA VAL A 84 16.44 -1.22 -4.52
C VAL A 84 15.70 -0.15 -5.31
N GLY A 85 16.03 1.12 -5.16
CA GLY A 85 15.35 2.26 -5.81
C GLY A 85 15.28 2.12 -7.33
N LYS A 86 16.35 1.69 -8.01
CA LYS A 86 16.35 1.47 -9.47
C LYS A 86 15.35 0.40 -9.91
N VAL A 87 15.16 -0.64 -9.10
CA VAL A 87 14.15 -1.67 -9.36
C VAL A 87 12.76 -1.06 -9.24
N VAL A 88 12.52 -0.29 -8.16
CA VAL A 88 11.25 0.41 -7.95
C VAL A 88 10.92 1.34 -9.12
N GLU A 89 11.90 2.12 -9.61
CA GLU A 89 11.74 3.01 -10.77
C GLU A 89 11.39 2.24 -12.05
N ALA A 90 12.01 1.09 -12.28
CA ALA A 90 11.72 0.24 -13.44
C ALA A 90 10.26 -0.26 -13.46
N PHE A 91 9.60 -0.34 -12.29
CA PHE A 91 8.18 -0.71 -12.15
C PHE A 91 7.24 0.48 -11.97
N GLY A 92 7.69 1.70 -12.30
CA GLY A 92 6.86 2.92 -12.25
C GLY A 92 6.77 3.57 -10.87
N GLY A 93 7.59 3.13 -9.92
CA GLY A 93 7.71 3.78 -8.62
C GLY A 93 8.59 5.03 -8.68
N LYS A 94 8.24 6.05 -7.90
CA LYS A 94 9.04 7.27 -7.69
C LYS A 94 9.22 7.51 -6.20
N LEU A 95 10.31 8.18 -5.85
CA LEU A 95 10.52 8.64 -4.48
C LEU A 95 9.36 9.53 -4.04
N ALA A 96 8.71 9.16 -2.92
CA ALA A 96 7.57 9.89 -2.40
C ALA A 96 7.93 11.35 -2.08
N GLY A 97 7.14 12.26 -2.64
CA GLY A 97 7.28 13.70 -2.46
C GLY A 97 6.29 14.45 -3.32
N ARG A 98 5.97 15.69 -2.91
CA ARG A 98 5.02 16.54 -3.62
C ARG A 98 5.40 16.70 -5.10
N ARG A 99 6.66 17.05 -5.38
CA ARG A 99 7.15 17.24 -6.75
C ARG A 99 6.93 16.01 -7.64
N ALA A 100 7.20 14.80 -7.14
CA ALA A 100 7.03 13.57 -7.91
C ALA A 100 5.55 13.29 -8.20
N ALA A 101 4.65 13.66 -7.28
CA ALA A 101 3.21 13.56 -7.48
C ALA A 101 2.73 14.57 -8.53
N ASP A 102 3.11 15.85 -8.39
CA ASP A 102 2.72 16.92 -9.31
C ASP A 102 3.22 16.62 -10.74
N GLU A 103 4.46 16.14 -10.90
CA GLU A 103 5.00 15.70 -12.18
C GLU A 103 4.22 14.52 -12.78
N ALA A 104 3.77 13.57 -11.94
CA ALA A 104 2.98 12.43 -12.41
C ALA A 104 1.58 12.87 -12.86
N PHE A 105 0.91 13.74 -12.07
CA PHE A 105 -0.38 14.30 -12.45
C PHE A 105 -0.28 15.14 -13.73
N ALA A 106 0.72 16.01 -13.85
CA ALA A 106 0.95 16.79 -15.07
C ALA A 106 1.21 15.91 -16.30
N ALA A 107 1.78 14.72 -16.12
CA ALA A 107 1.97 13.74 -17.19
C ALA A 107 0.70 12.91 -17.50
N GLY A 108 -0.41 13.18 -16.82
CA GLY A 108 -1.68 12.44 -17.00
C GLY A 108 -1.74 11.08 -16.31
N HIS A 109 -0.82 10.78 -15.37
CA HIS A 109 -0.81 9.51 -14.66
C HIS A 109 -1.77 9.53 -13.46
N ASN A 110 -2.35 8.39 -13.11
CA ASN A 110 -2.86 8.18 -11.75
C ASN A 110 -1.69 8.13 -10.77
N VAL A 111 -1.94 8.51 -9.52
CA VAL A 111 -0.92 8.43 -8.47
C VAL A 111 -1.41 7.48 -7.38
N LEU A 112 -0.56 6.54 -6.95
CA LEU A 112 -0.84 5.61 -5.85
C LEU A 112 0.03 5.95 -4.65
N VAL A 113 -0.61 6.11 -3.49
CA VAL A 113 0.04 6.39 -2.22
C VAL A 113 -0.43 5.44 -1.12
N PHE A 114 0.44 5.22 -0.15
CA PHE A 114 0.16 4.51 1.10
C PHE A 114 0.44 5.47 2.27
N PRO A 115 -0.56 6.29 2.69
CA PRO A 115 -0.31 7.40 3.63
C PRO A 115 0.20 6.97 4.99
N GLY A 116 -0.25 5.80 5.47
CA GLY A 116 0.17 5.25 6.75
C GLY A 116 1.65 4.93 6.85
N GLY A 117 2.31 4.62 5.71
CA GLY A 117 3.74 4.32 5.66
C GLY A 117 4.16 3.28 6.70
N ASP A 118 5.25 3.55 7.39
CA ASP A 118 5.84 2.66 8.40
C ASP A 118 4.91 2.35 9.59
N ILE A 119 4.04 3.29 9.98
CA ILE A 119 3.08 3.09 11.07
C ILE A 119 2.02 2.06 10.69
N ASP A 120 1.51 2.14 9.45
CA ASP A 120 0.51 1.20 8.95
C ASP A 120 1.15 -0.13 8.53
N ALA A 121 2.38 -0.10 8.03
CA ALA A 121 3.14 -1.27 7.60
C ALA A 121 3.67 -2.14 8.75
N GLY A 122 3.89 -1.56 9.93
CA GLY A 122 4.45 -2.23 11.11
C GLY A 122 3.41 -2.66 12.16
N LYS A 123 2.12 -2.63 11.84
CA LYS A 123 1.04 -2.96 12.79
C LYS A 123 1.18 -4.34 13.41
N SER A 124 0.92 -4.44 14.71
CA SER A 124 0.88 -5.72 15.41
C SER A 124 -0.30 -6.59 14.96
N TRP A 125 -0.22 -7.89 15.20
CA TRP A 125 -1.28 -8.85 14.83
C TRP A 125 -2.68 -8.46 15.29
N PRO A 126 -2.92 -7.97 16.51
CA PRO A 126 -4.24 -7.48 16.92
C PRO A 126 -4.75 -6.32 16.05
N ASP A 127 -3.86 -5.45 15.61
CA ASP A 127 -4.17 -4.23 14.86
C ASP A 127 -4.12 -4.40 13.34
N ARG A 128 -3.89 -5.61 12.82
CA ARG A 128 -3.65 -5.89 11.40
C ARG A 128 -4.72 -5.37 10.45
N ASN A 129 -5.95 -5.20 10.94
CA ASN A 129 -7.10 -4.69 10.18
C ASN A 129 -7.45 -3.23 10.53
N THR A 130 -6.60 -2.53 11.28
CA THR A 130 -6.77 -1.11 11.58
C THR A 130 -6.11 -0.27 10.50
N ILE A 131 -6.80 0.73 9.96
CA ILE A 131 -6.22 1.73 9.06
C ILE A 131 -5.56 2.80 9.91
N ARG A 132 -4.30 3.14 9.61
CA ARG A 132 -3.53 4.13 10.40
C ARG A 132 -2.77 5.08 9.49
N PHE A 133 -3.30 6.28 9.30
CA PHE A 133 -2.56 7.33 8.61
C PHE A 133 -1.66 8.15 9.55
N GLY A 134 -1.90 8.05 10.86
CA GLY A 134 -1.08 8.73 11.88
C GLY A 134 -1.14 10.25 11.77
N GLY A 135 -2.28 10.81 11.42
CA GLY A 135 -2.48 12.25 11.24
C GLY A 135 -1.83 12.83 9.96
N ARG A 136 -1.40 11.97 9.03
CA ARG A 136 -0.81 12.42 7.76
C ARG A 136 -1.90 12.81 6.78
N ASP A 137 -1.93 14.10 6.41
CA ASP A 137 -2.89 14.69 5.47
C ASP A 137 -2.28 15.07 4.11
N GLY A 138 -0.99 14.80 3.91
CA GLY A 138 -0.27 15.21 2.71
C GLY A 138 -0.88 14.69 1.41
N PHE A 139 -1.49 13.50 1.42
CA PHE A 139 -2.17 12.96 0.25
C PHE A 139 -3.46 13.71 -0.07
N ALA A 140 -4.23 14.12 0.96
CA ALA A 140 -5.43 14.91 0.77
C ALA A 140 -5.09 16.30 0.20
N ARG A 141 -3.99 16.88 0.66
CA ARG A 141 -3.46 18.13 0.11
C ARG A 141 -3.04 17.98 -1.35
N LEU A 142 -2.42 16.85 -1.73
CA LEU A 142 -2.10 16.56 -3.14
C LEU A 142 -3.36 16.48 -4.02
N ALA A 143 -4.44 15.85 -3.52
CA ALA A 143 -5.69 15.75 -4.25
C ALA A 143 -6.35 17.13 -4.45
N LEU A 144 -6.39 17.93 -3.39
CA LEU A 144 -6.93 19.31 -3.44
C LEU A 144 -6.14 20.21 -4.39
N ASP A 145 -4.80 20.18 -4.30
CA ASP A 145 -3.94 21.04 -5.11
C ASP A 145 -3.95 20.68 -6.61
N ASN A 146 -4.25 19.43 -6.95
CA ASN A 146 -4.30 18.95 -8.34
C ASN A 146 -5.74 18.75 -8.86
N ASP A 147 -6.77 19.10 -8.05
CA ASP A 147 -8.18 18.95 -8.40
C ASP A 147 -8.54 17.53 -8.91
N VAL A 148 -8.07 16.51 -8.18
CA VAL A 148 -8.30 15.11 -8.54
C VAL A 148 -9.07 14.39 -7.43
N PRO A 149 -10.00 13.47 -7.78
CA PRO A 149 -10.68 12.65 -6.78
C PRO A 149 -9.74 11.66 -6.13
N ILE A 150 -10.05 11.30 -4.89
CA ILE A 150 -9.37 10.27 -4.12
C ILE A 150 -10.13 8.95 -4.30
N LEU A 151 -9.43 7.90 -4.74
CA LEU A 151 -9.97 6.54 -4.83
C LEU A 151 -9.43 5.69 -3.70
N PRO A 152 -10.20 5.47 -2.62
CA PRO A 152 -9.74 4.63 -1.51
C PRO A 152 -9.79 3.15 -1.91
N VAL A 153 -8.75 2.40 -1.54
CA VAL A 153 -8.66 0.95 -1.76
C VAL A 153 -8.21 0.27 -0.47
N VAL A 154 -8.94 -0.74 -0.04
CA VAL A 154 -8.59 -1.51 1.15
C VAL A 154 -8.33 -2.97 0.80
N THR A 155 -7.27 -3.54 1.35
CA THR A 155 -6.97 -4.97 1.23
C THR A 155 -6.91 -5.57 2.63
N ALA A 156 -7.79 -6.54 2.89
CA ALA A 156 -7.77 -7.38 4.08
C ALA A 156 -6.93 -8.65 3.83
N GLY A 157 -6.32 -9.16 4.90
CA GLY A 157 -5.54 -10.40 4.88
C GLY A 157 -4.04 -10.22 4.73
N ALA A 158 -3.55 -9.15 4.12
CA ALA A 158 -2.11 -8.97 3.95
C ALA A 158 -1.35 -8.83 5.29
N GLY A 159 -1.96 -8.22 6.31
CA GLY A 159 -1.41 -8.20 7.67
C GLY A 159 -1.37 -9.56 8.38
N GLU A 160 -1.89 -10.62 7.74
CA GLU A 160 -1.85 -12.00 8.23
C GLU A 160 -0.68 -12.79 7.62
N SER A 161 0.02 -12.22 6.65
CA SER A 161 1.11 -12.89 5.94
C SER A 161 2.38 -13.10 6.77
N VAL A 162 2.54 -12.32 7.83
CA VAL A 162 3.61 -12.40 8.82
C VAL A 162 3.03 -12.18 10.20
N LEU A 163 3.46 -12.95 11.18
CA LEU A 163 3.03 -12.75 12.56
C LEU A 163 3.83 -11.61 13.20
N VAL A 164 3.22 -10.43 13.29
CA VAL A 164 3.80 -9.26 13.94
C VAL A 164 3.39 -9.27 15.42
N LEU A 165 4.34 -9.59 16.30
CA LEU A 165 4.11 -9.72 17.76
C LEU A 165 4.00 -8.34 18.42
N SER A 166 4.74 -7.36 17.92
CA SER A 166 4.75 -5.97 18.40
C SER A 166 5.13 -5.03 17.28
N ASP A 167 4.53 -3.83 17.24
CA ASP A 167 4.89 -2.75 16.32
C ASP A 167 6.26 -2.12 16.64
N GLY A 168 6.77 -2.34 17.84
CA GLY A 168 8.09 -1.88 18.27
C GLY A 168 8.26 -0.36 18.36
N HIS A 169 7.18 0.42 18.49
CA HIS A 169 7.26 1.89 18.62
C HIS A 169 8.20 2.33 19.72
N ARG A 170 8.07 1.76 20.93
CA ARG A 170 8.94 2.09 22.08
C ARG A 170 10.41 1.78 21.79
N LEU A 171 10.66 0.70 21.07
CA LEU A 171 12.03 0.30 20.68
C LEU A 171 12.58 1.28 19.63
N ALA A 172 11.78 1.67 18.64
CA ALA A 172 12.17 2.64 17.64
C ALA A 172 12.52 3.99 18.28
N GLU A 173 11.72 4.46 19.24
CA GLU A 173 11.97 5.70 19.99
C GLU A 173 13.25 5.62 20.83
N ALA A 174 13.44 4.52 21.57
CA ALA A 174 14.64 4.31 22.38
C ALA A 174 15.94 4.32 21.54
N LEU A 175 15.85 3.83 20.29
CA LEU A 175 16.98 3.83 19.34
C LEU A 175 17.07 5.12 18.50
N GLN A 176 16.20 6.10 18.75
CA GLN A 176 16.14 7.38 18.01
C GLN A 176 15.96 7.20 16.49
N LEU A 177 15.29 6.13 16.07
CA LEU A 177 15.07 5.82 14.66
C LEU A 177 14.18 6.85 13.94
N PRO A 178 13.16 7.48 14.59
CA PRO A 178 12.38 8.53 13.96
C PRO A 178 13.22 9.71 13.46
N GLN A 179 14.25 10.10 14.23
CA GLN A 179 15.14 11.22 13.92
C GLN A 179 16.19 10.86 12.87
N ARG A 180 16.73 9.63 12.95
CA ARG A 180 17.86 9.18 12.11
C ARG A 180 17.43 8.61 10.77
N LEU A 181 16.35 7.83 10.76
CA LEU A 181 15.91 7.05 9.58
C LEU A 181 14.47 7.34 9.19
N ARG A 182 13.76 8.24 9.89
CA ARG A 182 12.32 8.50 9.71
C ARG A 182 11.46 7.24 9.88
N LEU A 183 11.91 6.28 10.68
CA LEU A 183 11.19 5.05 11.01
C LEU A 183 10.58 5.18 12.41
N ARG A 184 9.25 5.12 12.49
CA ARG A 184 8.50 5.20 13.75
C ARG A 184 8.13 3.83 14.30
N ALA A 185 8.35 2.76 13.53
CA ALA A 185 8.08 1.39 13.93
C ALA A 185 9.33 0.52 13.71
N LEU A 186 9.58 -0.42 14.63
CA LEU A 186 10.61 -1.45 14.51
C LEU A 186 9.99 -2.80 14.91
N PRO A 187 9.18 -3.40 14.02
CA PRO A 187 8.32 -4.52 14.40
C PRO A 187 9.11 -5.73 14.85
N VAL A 188 8.57 -6.42 15.87
CA VAL A 188 9.02 -7.74 16.29
C VAL A 188 8.15 -8.77 15.58
N THR A 189 8.76 -9.63 14.78
CA THR A 189 8.05 -10.55 13.89
C THR A 189 8.51 -11.99 14.05
N LEU A 190 7.59 -12.91 13.76
CA LEU A 190 7.91 -14.32 13.54
C LEU A 190 7.61 -14.64 12.06
N SER A 191 8.63 -15.08 11.32
CA SER A 191 8.54 -15.31 9.87
C SER A 191 9.31 -16.54 9.41
N VAL A 192 8.98 -17.05 8.23
CA VAL A 192 9.68 -18.15 7.58
C VAL A 192 10.60 -17.60 6.49
N PRO A 193 11.88 -17.99 6.42
CA PRO A 193 12.58 -18.98 7.25
C PRO A 193 13.26 -18.39 8.50
N TRP A 194 13.12 -17.08 8.77
CA TRP A 194 13.99 -16.32 9.68
C TRP A 194 13.68 -16.48 11.16
N GLY A 195 12.54 -17.10 11.52
CA GLY A 195 12.11 -17.24 12.92
C GLY A 195 11.76 -15.88 13.56
N LEU A 196 12.11 -15.72 14.85
CA LEU A 196 11.88 -14.48 15.61
C LEU A 196 12.90 -13.40 15.22
N ASN A 197 12.41 -12.23 14.83
CA ASN A 197 13.23 -11.12 14.36
C ASN A 197 12.72 -9.77 14.87
N VAL A 198 13.63 -8.79 14.92
CA VAL A 198 13.34 -7.39 15.29
C VAL A 198 13.71 -6.50 14.10
N GLY A 199 12.73 -5.88 13.47
CA GLY A 199 12.90 -4.90 12.39
C GLY A 199 13.51 -5.41 11.07
N VAL A 200 14.27 -6.51 11.10
CA VAL A 200 15.08 -6.96 9.96
C VAL A 200 14.25 -7.67 8.89
N VAL A 201 13.16 -8.34 9.26
CA VAL A 201 12.32 -9.12 8.33
C VAL A 201 11.73 -8.25 7.21
N GLY A 202 11.43 -7.00 7.49
CA GLY A 202 10.99 -6.06 6.44
C GLY A 202 12.03 -5.84 5.33
N LEU A 203 13.31 -6.11 5.60
CA LEU A 203 14.44 -5.93 4.68
C LEU A 203 14.89 -7.22 4.00
N LEU A 204 14.44 -8.37 4.49
CA LEU A 204 14.81 -9.69 3.98
C LEU A 204 13.63 -10.32 3.24
N PRO A 205 13.86 -11.05 2.15
CA PRO A 205 12.80 -11.83 1.51
C PRO A 205 12.33 -12.92 2.49
N TYR A 206 11.05 -12.92 2.81
CA TYR A 206 10.39 -13.93 3.62
C TYR A 206 9.32 -14.65 2.81
N LEU A 207 8.91 -15.83 3.25
CA LEU A 207 7.80 -16.56 2.67
C LEU A 207 6.50 -16.08 3.35
N PRO A 208 5.64 -15.31 2.65
CA PRO A 208 4.35 -14.93 3.19
C PRO A 208 3.49 -16.15 3.49
N LEU A 209 2.78 -16.16 4.62
CA LEU A 209 1.78 -17.19 4.88
C LEU A 209 0.67 -17.16 3.82
N PRO A 210 0.05 -18.31 3.47
CA PRO A 210 -0.96 -18.40 2.42
C PRO A 210 -2.31 -17.79 2.85
N THR A 211 -2.28 -16.52 3.22
CA THR A 211 -3.48 -15.78 3.62
C THR A 211 -4.37 -15.48 2.41
N LYS A 212 -5.68 -15.57 2.58
CA LYS A 212 -6.63 -15.08 1.56
C LYS A 212 -6.59 -13.55 1.54
N LEU A 213 -6.38 -12.95 0.36
CA LEU A 213 -6.48 -11.51 0.16
C LEU A 213 -7.86 -11.13 -0.38
N THR A 214 -8.48 -10.13 0.21
CA THR A 214 -9.72 -9.54 -0.29
C THR A 214 -9.54 -8.05 -0.40
N THR A 215 -9.64 -7.52 -1.62
CA THR A 215 -9.49 -6.09 -1.90
C THR A 215 -10.83 -5.50 -2.31
N ALA A 216 -11.20 -4.37 -1.71
CA ALA A 216 -12.33 -3.56 -2.13
C ALA A 216 -11.85 -2.20 -2.62
N VAL A 217 -12.35 -1.79 -3.78
CA VAL A 217 -12.21 -0.45 -4.34
C VAL A 217 -13.49 0.31 -3.98
N LEU A 218 -13.33 1.35 -3.17
CA LEU A 218 -14.45 2.15 -2.65
C LEU A 218 -14.89 3.19 -3.69
N PRO A 219 -16.07 3.81 -3.50
CA PRO A 219 -16.47 4.98 -4.27
C PRO A 219 -15.42 6.09 -4.21
N ALA A 220 -15.23 6.81 -5.30
CA ALA A 220 -14.32 7.95 -5.34
C ALA A 220 -14.84 9.09 -4.46
N ILE A 221 -13.96 9.71 -3.70
CA ILE A 221 -14.23 10.87 -2.87
C ILE A 221 -13.74 12.11 -3.63
N HIS A 222 -14.64 13.06 -3.88
CA HIS A 222 -14.35 14.31 -4.59
C HIS A 222 -14.22 15.45 -3.56
N PRO A 223 -12.99 15.81 -3.13
CA PRO A 223 -12.82 16.91 -2.19
C PRO A 223 -13.14 18.23 -2.87
N SER A 224 -13.81 19.12 -2.13
CA SER A 224 -14.05 20.49 -2.57
C SER A 224 -12.82 21.36 -2.32
N PRO A 225 -12.49 22.34 -3.19
CA PRO A 225 -11.41 23.28 -2.94
C PRO A 225 -11.50 24.05 -1.61
N ALA A 226 -12.70 24.10 -1.00
CA ALA A 226 -12.92 24.71 0.30
C ALA A 226 -12.67 23.77 1.49
N ASP A 227 -12.42 22.49 1.23
CA ASP A 227 -12.20 21.50 2.29
C ASP A 227 -10.80 21.63 2.90
N GLU A 228 -10.72 21.39 4.20
CA GLU A 228 -9.43 21.27 4.88
C GLU A 228 -8.83 19.86 4.67
N SER A 229 -7.56 19.81 4.30
CA SER A 229 -6.85 18.53 4.04
C SER A 229 -6.95 17.53 5.19
N GLY A 230 -6.94 18.00 6.44
CA GLY A 230 -7.10 17.16 7.62
C GLY A 230 -8.47 16.48 7.69
N ASN A 231 -9.55 17.21 7.36
CA ASN A 231 -10.91 16.68 7.33
C ASN A 231 -11.08 15.66 6.19
N VAL A 232 -10.55 15.97 5.01
CA VAL A 232 -10.54 15.04 3.87
C VAL A 232 -9.80 13.75 4.23
N ALA A 233 -8.62 13.86 4.85
CA ALA A 233 -7.83 12.71 5.26
C ALA A 233 -8.57 11.84 6.29
N ALA A 234 -9.22 12.46 7.28
CA ALA A 234 -10.03 11.75 8.27
C ALA A 234 -11.25 11.04 7.64
N CYS A 235 -11.91 11.69 6.68
CA CYS A 235 -13.01 11.09 5.93
C CYS A 235 -12.56 9.84 5.17
N VAL A 236 -11.43 9.91 4.44
CA VAL A 236 -10.85 8.78 3.72
C VAL A 236 -10.46 7.64 4.68
N GLU A 237 -9.77 7.95 5.79
CA GLU A 237 -9.36 6.97 6.79
C GLU A 237 -10.57 6.25 7.39
N MET A 238 -11.63 7.00 7.72
CA MET A 238 -12.88 6.46 8.24
C MET A 238 -13.59 5.56 7.21
N ALA A 239 -13.73 6.00 5.97
CA ALA A 239 -14.35 5.21 4.91
C ALA A 239 -13.62 3.88 4.70
N MET A 240 -12.28 3.92 4.64
CA MET A 240 -11.44 2.74 4.54
C MET A 240 -11.58 1.82 5.76
N GLN A 241 -11.63 2.38 6.98
CA GLN A 241 -11.82 1.59 8.21
C GLN A 241 -13.19 0.90 8.25
N LEU A 242 -14.25 1.60 7.88
CA LEU A 242 -15.59 1.01 7.81
C LEU A 242 -15.61 -0.15 6.79
N ARG A 243 -15.00 0.05 5.63
CA ARG A 243 -14.99 -0.99 4.60
C ARG A 243 -14.16 -2.20 4.98
N ILE A 244 -12.97 -2.02 5.56
CA ILE A 244 -12.17 -3.17 6.01
C ILE A 244 -12.87 -3.93 7.13
N ASN A 245 -13.59 -3.26 8.03
CA ASN A 245 -14.38 -3.90 9.07
C ASN A 245 -15.44 -4.84 8.48
N THR A 246 -16.11 -4.44 7.37
CA THR A 246 -17.06 -5.32 6.69
C THR A 246 -16.39 -6.51 6.03
N LEU A 247 -15.20 -6.33 5.45
CA LEU A 247 -14.45 -7.42 4.82
C LEU A 247 -13.98 -8.47 5.83
N VAL A 248 -13.73 -8.06 7.09
CA VAL A 248 -13.20 -8.97 8.12
C VAL A 248 -14.24 -9.50 9.10
N ALA A 249 -15.48 -9.02 9.05
CA ALA A 249 -16.53 -9.38 10.01
C ALA A 249 -16.79 -10.88 10.15
N GLN A 250 -16.66 -11.64 9.06
CA GLN A 250 -16.85 -13.09 9.04
C GLN A 250 -15.58 -13.84 8.66
N ARG A 251 -14.44 -13.15 8.67
CA ARG A 251 -13.18 -13.69 8.21
C ARG A 251 -12.53 -14.56 9.29
N ILE A 252 -12.11 -15.75 8.89
CA ILE A 252 -11.18 -16.57 9.68
C ILE A 252 -9.76 -16.22 9.22
N PRO A 253 -8.86 -15.77 10.12
CA PRO A 253 -7.48 -15.44 9.76
C PRO A 253 -6.84 -16.54 8.91
N LEU A 254 -6.09 -16.15 7.89
CA LEU A 254 -5.46 -16.97 6.86
C LEU A 254 -6.44 -17.63 5.88
N LEU A 255 -7.57 -18.10 6.33
CA LEU A 255 -8.52 -18.87 5.50
C LEU A 255 -9.44 -17.96 4.67
N GLY A 256 -9.86 -16.85 5.24
CA GLY A 256 -10.79 -15.89 4.62
C GLY A 256 -12.18 -15.98 5.17
#